data_2279abd3ad4c74202ff5573924cc2bd8
#
_entry.id   2279abd3ad4c74202ff5573924cc2bd8
#
_cell.length_a   1.000
_cell.length_b   1.000
_cell.length_c   1.000
_cell.angle_alpha   90.00
_cell.angle_beta   90.00
_cell.angle_gamma   90.00
#
_symmetry.space_group_name_H-M   'P 1'
#
loop_
_entity.id
_entity.type
_entity.pdbx_description
1 polymer ?
#
loop_
_entity_poly.entity_id
_entity_poly.type
_entity_poly.pdbx_seq_one_letter_code
_entity_poly.pdbx_strand_id
1 'polypeptide(L)'
;MDDENLFAPHFDNAESWVAWRAFLAVLFGFPLDEQQREVFRQCTGRQHSNSEGYQEAWMVIGRRGGKSFVLALIAVFLACFKDWQQYLGPGERGTIMIVAADRKQARVIMRYCKGLITSVPMLAQLIQRDRDGVSDISLDLSNRVTLEVHTASYRTTLGYTIVAALLDELAFWPTDDSAEPDREVINAIRPGMINVPGSMLLCASSPYARRGALFDAHQRHYGQDSDVLIWKADTRTMNPSVPQAIIDRAYEDDPASASAEYGAQFRADVESFISRDAIAACVSVNVRERPPLPNMAYRAFIDPSGGRSDSMTVAIAHRDGKVSVIDAIREIRPPFSPESAVGEFAQLLKNYRVNRIQGDRYGGEWPVEQFRKHGIAYEAAPRPKSDLYRDLLPLVNSKLVDLVDHPKLVNQLASLERRTARGGRDSIDHAPGAHDDIANAVSGAVGAISGIGAFDFEFWHDDRAWSGGAPSSDELLWFLRARG
;
A
#
# COMPACT_ATOMS: atom_id res chain seq x y z
N MET A 1 28.40 18.22 4.86
CA MET A 1 28.12 18.65 3.49
C MET A 1 29.17 19.65 2.96
N ASP A 2 29.78 20.45 3.83
CA ASP A 2 30.61 21.60 3.45
C ASP A 2 32.14 21.31 3.49
N ASP A 3 32.53 20.14 3.95
CA ASP A 3 33.94 19.72 4.02
C ASP A 3 34.39 19.20 2.65
N GLU A 4 35.39 19.87 2.05
CA GLU A 4 35.94 19.56 0.72
C GLU A 4 36.59 18.17 0.66
N ASN A 5 37.09 17.66 1.78
CA ASN A 5 37.69 16.33 1.88
C ASN A 5 36.65 15.21 2.09
N LEU A 6 35.39 15.58 2.32
CA LEU A 6 34.29 14.65 2.55
C LEU A 6 33.22 14.76 1.44
N PHE A 7 32.13 15.43 1.70
CA PHE A 7 30.95 15.36 0.83
C PHE A 7 30.66 16.64 0.03
N ALA A 8 31.39 17.76 0.25
CA ALA A 8 31.17 19.01 -0.47
C ALA A 8 31.12 18.86 -2.00
N PRO A 9 31.94 18.00 -2.64
CA PRO A 9 31.87 17.80 -4.09
C PRO A 9 30.53 17.23 -4.61
N HIS A 10 29.69 16.69 -3.73
CA HIS A 10 28.36 16.19 -4.10
C HIS A 10 27.25 17.24 -3.91
N PHE A 11 27.58 18.45 -3.43
CA PHE A 11 26.67 19.53 -3.07
C PHE A 11 27.03 20.88 -3.70
N ASP A 12 27.50 20.83 -4.95
CA ASP A 12 28.07 21.98 -5.67
C ASP A 12 27.12 23.17 -5.85
N ASN A 13 25.80 22.92 -5.92
CA ASN A 13 24.79 23.96 -5.98
C ASN A 13 24.25 24.27 -4.59
N ALA A 14 24.89 25.18 -3.87
CA ALA A 14 24.53 25.55 -2.50
C ALA A 14 23.05 25.97 -2.33
N GLU A 15 22.50 26.68 -3.32
CA GLU A 15 21.09 27.13 -3.29
C GLU A 15 20.09 25.98 -3.33
N SER A 16 20.41 24.92 -4.06
CA SER A 16 19.54 23.73 -4.14
C SER A 16 19.48 22.93 -2.84
N TRP A 17 20.40 23.17 -1.92
CA TRP A 17 20.53 22.37 -0.70
C TRP A 17 20.21 23.15 0.59
N VAL A 18 19.78 24.39 0.50
CA VAL A 18 19.50 25.26 1.67
C VAL A 18 18.50 24.60 2.63
N ALA A 19 17.37 24.09 2.12
CA ALA A 19 16.35 23.46 2.95
C ALA A 19 16.85 22.16 3.58
N TRP A 20 17.66 21.38 2.86
CA TRP A 20 18.28 20.16 3.40
C TRP A 20 19.35 20.46 4.45
N ARG A 21 20.13 21.54 4.27
CA ARG A 21 21.09 22.02 5.30
C ARG A 21 20.35 22.43 6.57
N ALA A 22 19.26 23.16 6.44
CA ALA A 22 18.40 23.52 7.56
C ALA A 22 17.83 22.27 8.26
N PHE A 23 17.30 21.30 7.50
CA PHE A 23 16.81 20.04 8.05
C PHE A 23 17.89 19.29 8.84
N LEU A 24 19.09 19.13 8.27
CA LEU A 24 20.17 18.41 8.92
C LEU A 24 20.67 19.15 10.17
N ALA A 25 20.76 20.48 10.12
CA ALA A 25 21.13 21.28 11.28
C ALA A 25 20.12 21.07 12.43
N VAL A 26 18.82 21.12 12.13
CA VAL A 26 17.76 20.86 13.11
C VAL A 26 17.81 19.44 13.63
N LEU A 27 17.93 18.45 12.75
CA LEU A 27 17.96 17.03 13.11
C LEU A 27 19.07 16.72 14.12
N PHE A 28 20.24 17.32 13.94
CA PHE A 28 21.41 17.09 14.79
C PHE A 28 21.66 18.18 15.85
N GLY A 29 20.74 19.12 16.04
CA GLY A 29 20.81 20.15 17.07
C GLY A 29 21.86 21.23 16.82
N PHE A 30 22.26 21.48 15.57
CA PHE A 30 23.18 22.56 15.23
C PHE A 30 22.49 23.93 15.22
N PRO A 31 23.23 25.01 15.53
CA PRO A 31 22.72 26.37 15.42
C PRO A 31 22.28 26.70 14.00
N LEU A 32 21.17 27.42 13.87
CA LEU A 32 20.62 27.86 12.59
C LEU A 32 21.00 29.31 12.29
N ASP A 33 21.36 29.60 11.08
CA ASP A 33 21.40 30.98 10.56
C ASP A 33 19.98 31.52 10.31
N GLU A 34 19.86 32.79 9.89
CA GLU A 34 18.55 33.43 9.71
C GLU A 34 17.74 32.78 8.57
N GLN A 35 18.38 32.42 7.46
CA GLN A 35 17.73 31.75 6.34
C GLN A 35 17.25 30.36 6.74
N GLN A 36 18.06 29.60 7.45
CA GLN A 36 17.71 28.26 7.96
C GLN A 36 16.58 28.33 8.98
N ARG A 37 16.52 29.36 9.84
CA ARG A 37 15.41 29.58 10.77
C ARG A 37 14.09 29.81 10.06
N GLU A 38 14.11 30.58 8.97
CA GLU A 38 12.89 30.82 8.19
C GLU A 38 12.41 29.53 7.50
N VAL A 39 13.31 28.75 6.89
CA VAL A 39 12.99 27.44 6.32
C VAL A 39 12.47 26.48 7.40
N PHE A 40 13.07 26.48 8.58
CA PHE A 40 12.60 25.68 9.72
C PHE A 40 11.16 26.00 10.09
N ARG A 41 10.83 27.29 10.26
CA ARG A 41 9.47 27.74 10.60
C ARG A 41 8.47 27.31 9.54
N GLN A 42 8.82 27.51 8.28
CA GLN A 42 7.97 27.14 7.16
C GLN A 42 7.71 25.63 7.10
N CYS A 43 8.76 24.82 7.28
CA CYS A 43 8.66 23.37 7.12
C CYS A 43 8.09 22.63 8.33
N THR A 44 8.21 23.20 9.54
CA THR A 44 7.80 22.55 10.79
C THR A 44 6.57 23.18 11.45
N GLY A 45 6.25 24.44 11.12
CA GLY A 45 5.25 25.23 11.82
C GLY A 45 5.66 25.64 13.23
N ARG A 46 6.94 25.41 13.64
CA ARG A 46 7.49 25.70 14.98
C ARG A 46 8.26 27.00 14.98
N GLN A 47 8.37 27.63 16.15
CA GLN A 47 9.18 28.86 16.34
C GLN A 47 10.62 28.56 16.78
N HIS A 48 10.82 27.48 17.53
CA HIS A 48 12.10 27.09 18.12
C HIS A 48 12.45 25.65 17.77
N SER A 49 13.73 25.40 17.46
CA SER A 49 14.30 24.08 17.29
C SER A 49 14.85 23.54 18.60
N ASN A 50 14.84 22.23 18.78
CA ASN A 50 15.51 21.59 19.91
C ASN A 50 17.03 21.63 19.70
N SER A 51 17.78 22.18 20.67
CA SER A 51 19.24 22.27 20.64
C SER A 51 19.94 20.93 20.81
N GLU A 52 19.25 19.90 21.30
CA GLU A 52 19.78 18.53 21.44
C GLU A 52 19.54 17.69 20.17
N GLY A 53 18.79 18.23 19.19
CA GLY A 53 18.38 17.51 17.99
C GLY A 53 17.22 16.57 18.24
N TYR A 54 17.01 15.64 17.28
CA TYR A 54 15.86 14.73 17.29
C TYR A 54 16.30 13.30 16.99
N GLN A 55 15.77 12.34 17.72
CA GLN A 55 15.99 10.91 17.45
C GLN A 55 14.91 10.32 16.53
N GLU A 56 13.78 10.99 16.38
CA GLU A 56 12.71 10.59 15.47
C GLU A 56 12.33 11.76 14.57
N ALA A 57 12.34 11.52 13.25
CA ALA A 57 11.98 12.52 12.25
C ALA A 57 11.11 11.93 11.15
N TRP A 58 10.09 12.68 10.76
CA TRP A 58 9.14 12.34 9.71
C TRP A 58 9.18 13.40 8.61
N MET A 59 9.63 12.98 7.44
CA MET A 59 9.81 13.83 6.27
C MET A 59 8.61 13.68 5.33
N VAL A 60 7.66 14.63 5.39
CA VAL A 60 6.50 14.73 4.49
C VAL A 60 6.92 15.63 3.32
N ILE A 61 7.55 15.07 2.31
CA ILE A 61 8.21 15.85 1.26
C ILE A 61 7.73 15.39 -0.11
N GLY A 62 7.46 16.36 -0.99
CA GLY A 62 7.04 16.11 -2.35
C GLY A 62 8.02 15.21 -3.15
N ARG A 63 7.53 14.54 -4.19
CA ARG A 63 8.34 13.71 -5.09
C ARG A 63 9.50 14.51 -5.71
N ARG A 64 10.64 13.86 -5.94
CA ARG A 64 11.87 14.49 -6.45
C ARG A 64 12.49 15.54 -5.51
N GLY A 65 12.01 15.65 -4.28
CA GLY A 65 12.59 16.54 -3.27
C GLY A 65 13.96 16.12 -2.72
N GLY A 66 14.51 14.95 -3.10
CA GLY A 66 15.86 14.51 -2.68
C GLY A 66 15.90 13.58 -1.47
N LYS A 67 14.76 13.10 -0.97
CA LYS A 67 14.62 12.26 0.24
C LYS A 67 15.62 11.11 0.31
N SER A 68 15.63 10.23 -0.69
CA SER A 68 16.45 8.99 -0.67
C SER A 68 17.95 9.26 -0.65
N PHE A 69 18.42 10.34 -1.31
CA PHE A 69 19.83 10.73 -1.27
C PHE A 69 20.23 11.27 0.10
N VAL A 70 19.39 12.09 0.73
CA VAL A 70 19.68 12.64 2.07
C VAL A 70 19.55 11.55 3.14
N LEU A 71 18.60 10.61 3.03
CA LEU A 71 18.57 9.41 3.89
C LEU A 71 19.89 8.65 3.79
N ALA A 72 20.43 8.44 2.59
CA ALA A 72 21.73 7.80 2.40
C ALA A 72 22.87 8.57 3.03
N LEU A 73 22.89 9.91 2.91
CA LEU A 73 23.89 10.76 3.55
C LEU A 73 23.83 10.60 5.09
N ILE A 74 22.65 10.61 5.67
CA ILE A 74 22.46 10.42 7.12
C ILE A 74 22.91 9.01 7.54
N ALA A 75 22.55 7.99 6.75
CA ALA A 75 23.00 6.60 7.00
C ALA A 75 24.53 6.52 7.03
N VAL A 76 25.21 7.12 6.06
CA VAL A 76 26.68 7.15 6.01
C VAL A 76 27.27 7.94 7.17
N PHE A 77 26.67 9.08 7.53
CA PHE A 77 27.10 9.84 8.71
C PHE A 77 27.01 9.01 9.99
N LEU A 78 25.86 8.37 10.23
CA LEU A 78 25.64 7.54 11.39
C LEU A 78 26.54 6.29 11.41
N ALA A 79 26.80 5.71 10.23
CA ALA A 79 27.63 4.52 10.09
C ALA A 79 29.13 4.80 10.34
N CYS A 80 29.62 5.94 9.84
CA CYS A 80 31.07 6.18 9.77
C CYS A 80 31.59 7.15 10.83
N PHE A 81 30.73 8.04 11.37
CA PHE A 81 31.18 9.13 12.25
C PHE A 81 30.64 9.05 13.68
N LYS A 82 29.65 8.17 13.94
CA LYS A 82 29.18 7.88 15.32
C LYS A 82 29.82 6.62 15.87
N ASP A 83 30.24 6.66 17.13
CA ASP A 83 30.74 5.48 17.84
C ASP A 83 29.61 4.75 18.52
N TRP A 84 29.25 3.62 17.93
CA TRP A 84 28.22 2.71 18.46
C TRP A 84 28.81 1.54 19.27
N GLN A 85 30.13 1.32 19.18
CA GLN A 85 30.78 0.13 19.77
C GLN A 85 30.56 0.03 21.27
N GLN A 86 30.47 1.16 21.97
CA GLN A 86 30.21 1.23 23.41
C GLN A 86 28.86 0.63 23.83
N TYR A 87 27.92 0.48 22.93
CA TYR A 87 26.59 -0.09 23.18
C TYR A 87 26.43 -1.52 22.66
N LEU A 88 27.48 -2.08 22.02
CA LEU A 88 27.41 -3.38 21.36
C LEU A 88 28.14 -4.46 22.21
N GLY A 89 27.44 -5.54 22.50
CA GLY A 89 28.02 -6.72 23.15
C GLY A 89 29.11 -7.41 22.31
N PRO A 90 29.87 -8.37 22.88
CA PRO A 90 30.83 -9.15 22.13
C PRO A 90 30.16 -9.90 20.95
N GLY A 91 30.70 -9.73 19.76
CA GLY A 91 30.16 -10.36 18.53
C GLY A 91 28.92 -9.67 17.94
N GLU A 92 28.32 -8.68 18.60
CA GLU A 92 27.17 -7.92 18.14
C GLU A 92 27.59 -6.83 17.16
N ARG A 93 26.71 -6.52 16.20
CA ARG A 93 26.88 -5.45 15.21
C ARG A 93 25.70 -4.48 15.30
N GLY A 94 25.98 -3.19 15.16
CA GLY A 94 24.96 -2.17 15.06
C GLY A 94 24.43 -2.11 13.62
N THR A 95 23.13 -2.27 13.44
CA THR A 95 22.51 -2.26 12.09
C THR A 95 21.87 -0.92 11.79
N ILE A 96 22.25 -0.34 10.64
CA ILE A 96 21.49 0.73 9.99
C ILE A 96 20.55 0.06 8.99
N MET A 97 19.29 0.00 9.35
CA MET A 97 18.25 -0.69 8.62
C MET A 97 17.62 0.26 7.58
N ILE A 98 17.68 -0.09 6.31
CA ILE A 98 17.05 0.66 5.21
C ILE A 98 15.85 -0.13 4.74
N VAL A 99 14.64 0.40 4.96
CA VAL A 99 13.38 -0.27 4.63
C VAL A 99 12.67 0.49 3.52
N ALA A 100 12.23 -0.22 2.49
CA ALA A 100 11.40 0.34 1.42
C ALA A 100 10.33 -0.68 0.98
N ALA A 101 9.39 -0.24 0.14
CA ALA A 101 8.32 -1.09 -0.39
C ALA A 101 8.84 -2.39 -1.01
N ASP A 102 9.91 -2.30 -1.78
CA ASP A 102 10.57 -3.43 -2.41
C ASP A 102 12.11 -3.31 -2.38
N ARG A 103 12.79 -4.44 -2.62
CA ARG A 103 14.26 -4.49 -2.64
C ARG A 103 14.88 -3.60 -3.70
N LYS A 104 14.20 -3.33 -4.83
CA LYS A 104 14.74 -2.50 -5.91
C LYS A 104 14.82 -1.04 -5.48
N GLN A 105 13.81 -0.54 -4.76
CA GLN A 105 13.83 0.82 -4.19
C GLN A 105 14.89 0.95 -3.11
N ALA A 106 14.94 0.02 -2.15
CA ALA A 106 15.92 0.05 -1.08
C ALA A 106 17.37 -0.04 -1.59
N ARG A 107 17.63 -0.78 -2.67
CA ARG A 107 18.94 -0.79 -3.36
C ARG A 107 19.35 0.55 -3.92
N VAL A 108 18.44 1.48 -4.23
CA VAL A 108 18.79 2.83 -4.67
C VAL A 108 19.50 3.58 -3.55
N ILE A 109 18.94 3.52 -2.33
CA ILE A 109 19.57 4.15 -1.15
C ILE A 109 20.91 3.50 -0.85
N MET A 110 21.00 2.16 -0.89
CA MET A 110 22.25 1.44 -0.70
C MET A 110 23.32 1.85 -1.71
N ARG A 111 22.95 2.05 -2.98
CA ARG A 111 23.90 2.55 -4.01
C ARG A 111 24.41 3.95 -3.69
N TYR A 112 23.53 4.84 -3.19
CA TYR A 112 23.98 6.16 -2.71
C TYR A 112 24.91 6.03 -1.51
N CYS A 113 24.59 5.17 -0.52
CA CYS A 113 25.49 4.93 0.62
C CYS A 113 26.87 4.45 0.16
N LYS A 114 26.92 3.43 -0.72
CA LYS A 114 28.18 2.93 -1.28
C LYS A 114 28.94 4.01 -2.07
N GLY A 115 28.23 4.76 -2.92
CA GLY A 115 28.84 5.86 -3.67
C GLY A 115 29.47 6.92 -2.76
N LEU A 116 28.76 7.35 -1.72
CA LEU A 116 29.26 8.31 -0.74
C LEU A 116 30.47 7.78 0.05
N ILE A 117 30.42 6.54 0.52
CA ILE A 117 31.54 5.95 1.27
C ILE A 117 32.76 5.76 0.38
N THR A 118 32.57 5.27 -0.85
CA THR A 118 33.71 5.01 -1.79
C THR A 118 34.31 6.26 -2.37
N SER A 119 33.56 7.38 -2.46
CA SER A 119 34.08 8.66 -2.95
C SER A 119 35.07 9.31 -1.95
N VAL A 120 35.03 8.90 -0.68
CA VAL A 120 35.94 9.46 0.35
C VAL A 120 36.97 8.38 0.75
N PRO A 121 38.26 8.54 0.41
CA PRO A 121 39.30 7.52 0.62
C PRO A 121 39.40 7.02 2.07
N MET A 122 39.20 7.92 3.05
CA MET A 122 39.21 7.57 4.47
C MET A 122 38.04 6.64 4.84
N LEU A 123 36.84 6.89 4.30
CA LEU A 123 35.65 6.09 4.56
C LEU A 123 35.68 4.76 3.80
N ALA A 124 36.25 4.75 2.60
CA ALA A 124 36.38 3.53 1.79
C ALA A 124 37.22 2.45 2.51
N GLN A 125 38.15 2.83 3.39
CA GLN A 125 38.95 1.92 4.20
C GLN A 125 38.12 1.18 5.29
N LEU A 126 36.95 1.70 5.65
CA LEU A 126 36.07 1.05 6.60
C LEU A 126 35.33 -0.15 6.01
N ILE A 127 35.22 -0.25 4.68
CA ILE A 127 34.49 -1.33 4.03
C ILE A 127 35.22 -2.66 4.26
N GLN A 128 34.53 -3.61 4.92
CA GLN A 128 35.00 -4.99 5.02
C GLN A 128 34.79 -5.69 3.67
N ARG A 129 35.87 -6.22 3.11
CA ARG A 129 35.81 -7.04 1.89
C ARG A 129 35.63 -8.49 2.30
N ASP A 130 34.41 -8.95 2.27
CA ASP A 130 34.10 -10.38 2.44
C ASP A 130 34.61 -11.21 1.25
N ARG A 131 34.88 -12.50 1.48
CA ARG A 131 35.32 -13.45 0.44
C ARG A 131 34.30 -13.61 -0.69
N ASP A 132 33.03 -13.30 -0.45
CA ASP A 132 31.91 -13.47 -1.38
C ASP A 132 31.52 -12.21 -2.17
N GLY A 133 32.28 -11.12 -2.05
CA GLY A 133 32.05 -9.85 -2.74
C GLY A 133 31.04 -8.93 -2.02
N VAL A 134 30.97 -7.69 -2.45
CA VAL A 134 30.07 -6.67 -1.90
C VAL A 134 28.63 -7.02 -2.28
N SER A 135 27.84 -7.45 -1.30
CA SER A 135 26.41 -7.72 -1.49
C SER A 135 25.63 -6.45 -1.87
N ASP A 136 24.70 -6.54 -2.80
CA ASP A 136 23.82 -5.41 -3.17
C ASP A 136 22.81 -5.01 -2.08
N ILE A 137 22.70 -5.82 -1.05
CA ILE A 137 21.69 -5.66 0.02
C ILE A 137 22.32 -5.42 1.40
N SER A 138 23.64 -5.60 1.56
CA SER A 138 24.36 -5.41 2.83
C SER A 138 25.74 -4.84 2.61
N LEU A 139 26.22 -4.02 3.55
CA LEU A 139 27.55 -3.43 3.57
C LEU A 139 28.08 -3.43 4.99
N ASP A 140 29.06 -4.29 5.25
CA ASP A 140 29.74 -4.39 6.54
C ASP A 140 30.92 -3.42 6.63
N LEU A 141 30.98 -2.69 7.75
CA LEU A 141 32.09 -1.80 8.09
C LEU A 141 32.94 -2.39 9.22
N SER A 142 34.23 -2.05 9.24
CA SER A 142 35.21 -2.52 10.22
C SER A 142 34.94 -2.02 11.65
N ASN A 143 34.17 -0.95 11.79
CA ASN A 143 33.71 -0.40 13.08
C ASN A 143 32.49 -1.10 13.68
N ARG A 144 32.18 -2.32 13.22
CA ARG A 144 31.06 -3.14 13.70
C ARG A 144 29.66 -2.57 13.37
N VAL A 145 29.56 -1.71 12.35
CA VAL A 145 28.30 -1.24 11.81
C VAL A 145 28.01 -1.95 10.48
N THR A 146 26.76 -2.33 10.27
CA THR A 146 26.26 -2.90 9.02
C THR A 146 25.15 -2.00 8.48
N LEU A 147 25.22 -1.61 7.21
CA LEU A 147 24.08 -1.05 6.49
C LEU A 147 23.38 -2.19 5.76
N GLU A 148 22.09 -2.36 5.97
CA GLU A 148 21.35 -3.49 5.42
C GLU A 148 19.97 -3.08 4.87
N VAL A 149 19.62 -3.67 3.71
CA VAL A 149 18.36 -3.42 3.01
C VAL A 149 17.32 -4.45 3.37
N HIS A 150 16.16 -3.98 3.79
CA HIS A 150 14.98 -4.79 4.11
C HIS A 150 13.78 -4.39 3.26
N THR A 151 12.87 -5.34 3.04
CA THR A 151 11.53 -5.05 2.54
C THR A 151 10.60 -4.70 3.68
N ALA A 152 9.53 -3.98 3.39
CA ALA A 152 8.50 -3.59 4.35
C ALA A 152 7.71 -4.81 4.87
N SER A 153 8.37 -5.65 5.69
CA SER A 153 7.80 -6.83 6.32
C SER A 153 8.29 -6.93 7.76
N TYR A 154 7.37 -6.98 8.71
CA TYR A 154 7.70 -7.08 10.14
C TYR A 154 8.56 -8.32 10.48
N ARG A 155 8.44 -9.42 9.71
CA ARG A 155 9.19 -10.66 9.95
C ARG A 155 10.68 -10.52 9.69
N THR A 156 11.07 -9.62 8.79
CA THR A 156 12.47 -9.42 8.41
C THR A 156 13.20 -8.41 9.29
N THR A 157 12.50 -7.74 10.22
CA THR A 157 13.06 -6.66 11.04
C THR A 157 13.34 -7.07 12.50
N LEU A 158 13.05 -8.32 12.87
CA LEU A 158 13.24 -8.82 14.24
C LEU A 158 14.66 -9.33 14.48
N GLY A 159 15.18 -9.15 15.72
CA GLY A 159 16.42 -9.73 16.19
C GLY A 159 17.68 -8.90 15.90
N TYR A 160 17.54 -7.67 15.42
CA TYR A 160 18.65 -6.75 15.17
C TYR A 160 18.88 -5.78 16.34
N THR A 161 20.15 -5.40 16.57
CA THR A 161 20.50 -4.21 17.35
C THR A 161 20.56 -3.02 16.41
N ILE A 162 19.51 -2.20 16.44
CA ILE A 162 19.26 -1.16 15.44
C ILE A 162 19.80 0.17 15.95
N VAL A 163 20.80 0.71 15.28
CA VAL A 163 21.38 2.05 15.57
C VAL A 163 20.68 3.15 14.78
N ALA A 164 20.12 2.81 13.64
CA ALA A 164 19.21 3.68 12.89
C ALA A 164 18.27 2.85 12.00
N ALA A 165 17.04 3.34 11.82
CA ALA A 165 16.09 2.81 10.88
C ALA A 165 15.66 3.93 9.91
N LEU A 166 15.82 3.70 8.61
CA LEU A 166 15.47 4.62 7.54
C LEU A 166 14.38 4.01 6.69
N LEU A 167 13.17 4.56 6.80
CA LEU A 167 11.97 4.06 6.14
C LEU A 167 11.63 4.98 4.97
N ASP A 168 11.76 4.47 3.75
CA ASP A 168 11.52 5.25 2.53
C ASP A 168 10.17 4.91 1.90
N GLU A 169 9.46 5.94 1.46
CA GLU A 169 8.14 5.90 0.81
C GLU A 169 7.10 5.07 1.57
N LEU A 170 7.09 5.16 2.92
CA LEU A 170 6.24 4.33 3.77
C LEU A 170 4.73 4.51 3.53
N ALA A 171 4.28 5.65 3.02
CA ALA A 171 2.86 5.88 2.67
C ALA A 171 2.38 5.03 1.47
N PHE A 172 3.31 4.37 0.75
CA PHE A 172 3.05 3.55 -0.43
C PHE A 172 3.44 2.07 -0.23
N TRP A 173 3.66 1.64 1.01
CA TRP A 173 4.01 0.25 1.26
C TRP A 173 2.85 -0.70 0.94
N PRO A 174 3.13 -1.88 0.35
CA PRO A 174 2.11 -2.83 -0.06
C PRO A 174 1.27 -3.32 1.12
N THR A 175 -0.04 -3.45 0.90
CA THR A 175 -1.00 -3.91 1.92
C THR A 175 -1.38 -5.40 1.77
N ASP A 176 -0.69 -6.16 0.92
CA ASP A 176 -1.00 -7.57 0.64
C ASP A 176 -0.91 -8.46 1.89
N ASP A 177 0.13 -8.29 2.69
CA ASP A 177 0.36 -9.09 3.90
C ASP A 177 -0.20 -8.44 5.17
N SER A 178 -0.45 -7.13 5.16
CA SER A 178 -1.00 -6.35 6.28
C SER A 178 -1.78 -5.13 5.78
N ALA A 179 -2.86 -4.78 6.44
CA ALA A 179 -3.60 -3.55 6.13
C ALA A 179 -2.90 -2.27 6.64
N GLU A 180 -1.98 -2.40 7.60
CA GLU A 180 -1.21 -1.30 8.19
C GLU A 180 0.29 -1.66 8.26
N PRO A 181 0.94 -1.94 7.11
CA PRO A 181 2.31 -2.43 7.08
C PRO A 181 3.31 -1.44 7.68
N ASP A 182 3.07 -0.14 7.52
CA ASP A 182 3.87 0.93 8.05
C ASP A 182 3.92 0.91 9.59
N ARG A 183 2.77 0.78 10.25
CA ARG A 183 2.69 0.69 11.71
C ARG A 183 3.28 -0.62 12.24
N GLU A 184 3.00 -1.75 11.59
CA GLU A 184 3.51 -3.05 12.01
C GLU A 184 5.04 -3.10 11.94
N VAL A 185 5.64 -2.61 10.87
CA VAL A 185 7.10 -2.55 10.71
C VAL A 185 7.73 -1.61 11.74
N ILE A 186 7.18 -0.41 11.95
CA ILE A 186 7.68 0.53 12.96
C ILE A 186 7.63 -0.10 14.36
N ASN A 187 6.53 -0.77 14.71
CA ASN A 187 6.37 -1.45 15.99
C ASN A 187 7.36 -2.62 16.16
N ALA A 188 7.72 -3.30 15.08
CA ALA A 188 8.71 -4.37 15.09
C ALA A 188 10.16 -3.86 15.21
N ILE A 189 10.45 -2.66 14.68
CA ILE A 189 11.78 -2.02 14.72
C ILE A 189 12.08 -1.40 16.09
N ARG A 190 11.13 -0.71 16.71
CA ARG A 190 11.34 0.04 17.97
C ARG A 190 12.00 -0.79 19.09
N PRO A 191 11.63 -2.05 19.37
CA PRO A 191 12.31 -2.85 20.36
C PRO A 191 13.81 -3.04 20.11
N GLY A 192 14.23 -3.15 18.84
CA GLY A 192 15.64 -3.28 18.46
C GLY A 192 16.48 -2.00 18.69
N MET A 193 15.83 -0.86 18.93
CA MET A 193 16.46 0.45 19.16
C MET A 193 16.59 0.79 20.65
N ILE A 194 15.79 0.18 21.54
CA ILE A 194 15.64 0.58 22.95
C ILE A 194 16.99 0.60 23.69
N ASN A 195 17.85 -0.38 23.43
CA ASN A 195 19.12 -0.53 24.15
C ASN A 195 20.28 0.28 23.55
N VAL A 196 19.99 1.11 22.52
CA VAL A 196 21.01 1.92 21.83
C VAL A 196 20.70 3.41 21.99
N PRO A 197 21.25 4.08 23.02
CA PRO A 197 21.07 5.52 23.21
C PRO A 197 21.50 6.32 21.98
N GLY A 198 20.65 7.24 21.55
CA GLY A 198 20.89 8.04 20.35
C GLY A 198 20.64 7.32 19.03
N SER A 199 20.03 6.12 19.04
CA SER A 199 19.48 5.49 17.84
C SER A 199 18.42 6.37 17.20
N MET A 200 18.28 6.30 15.86
CA MET A 200 17.41 7.22 15.11
C MET A 200 16.38 6.49 14.25
N LEU A 201 15.13 6.93 14.32
CA LEU A 201 14.05 6.53 13.43
C LEU A 201 13.74 7.65 12.43
N LEU A 202 14.00 7.42 11.16
CA LEU A 202 13.82 8.39 10.09
C LEU A 202 12.82 7.86 9.06
N CYS A 203 11.64 8.47 9.02
CA CYS A 203 10.56 8.11 8.12
C CYS A 203 10.44 9.16 7.02
N ALA A 204 10.49 8.76 5.76
CA ALA A 204 10.38 9.66 4.63
C ALA A 204 9.35 9.18 3.61
N SER A 205 8.46 10.04 3.17
CA SER A 205 7.53 9.74 2.09
C SER A 205 6.95 11.01 1.47
N SER A 206 6.50 10.91 0.25
CA SER A 206 5.47 11.82 -0.24
C SER A 206 4.16 11.47 0.45
N PRO A 207 3.32 12.46 0.83
CA PRO A 207 2.03 12.15 1.45
C PRO A 207 1.07 11.53 0.43
N TYR A 208 0.17 10.70 0.92
CA TYR A 208 -0.89 10.13 0.11
C TYR A 208 -2.26 10.45 0.73
N ALA A 209 -2.97 9.47 1.27
CA ALA A 209 -4.27 9.65 1.92
C ALA A 209 -4.13 10.10 3.38
N ARG A 210 -5.22 10.58 3.98
CA ARG A 210 -5.31 10.97 5.39
C ARG A 210 -5.40 9.74 6.31
N ARG A 211 -4.42 8.83 6.18
CA ARG A 211 -4.31 7.60 6.97
C ARG A 211 -2.87 7.11 7.02
N GLY A 212 -2.60 6.14 7.91
CA GLY A 212 -1.29 5.51 8.09
C GLY A 212 -0.38 6.30 9.02
N ALA A 213 0.79 5.72 9.32
CA ALA A 213 1.73 6.23 10.32
C ALA A 213 2.24 7.64 9.99
N LEU A 214 2.47 7.94 8.69
CA LEU A 214 2.93 9.27 8.27
C LEU A 214 1.91 10.38 8.58
N PHE A 215 0.63 10.11 8.29
CA PHE A 215 -0.43 11.07 8.56
C PHE A 215 -0.65 11.25 10.06
N ASP A 216 -0.65 10.17 10.83
CA ASP A 216 -0.82 10.23 12.29
C ASP A 216 0.31 10.98 12.96
N ALA A 217 1.56 10.75 12.56
CA ALA A 217 2.70 11.50 13.07
C ALA A 217 2.58 12.99 12.73
N HIS A 218 2.20 13.31 11.49
CA HIS A 218 1.93 14.68 11.07
C HIS A 218 0.82 15.34 11.92
N GLN A 219 -0.33 14.66 12.12
CA GLN A 219 -1.42 15.19 12.92
C GLN A 219 -1.02 15.48 14.38
N ARG A 220 -0.22 14.59 14.97
CA ARG A 220 0.14 14.70 16.40
C ARG A 220 1.23 15.73 16.66
N HIS A 221 2.20 15.88 15.76
CA HIS A 221 3.45 16.55 16.06
C HIS A 221 3.76 17.77 15.18
N TYR A 222 3.06 17.97 14.03
CA TYR A 222 3.31 19.13 13.19
C TYR A 222 2.86 20.42 13.88
N GLY A 223 3.76 21.39 13.94
CA GLY A 223 3.52 22.67 14.65
C GLY A 223 3.52 22.56 16.17
N GLN A 224 3.70 21.36 16.74
CA GLN A 224 3.71 21.13 18.19
C GLN A 224 5.14 21.09 18.72
N ASP A 225 5.36 21.59 19.95
CA ASP A 225 6.61 21.41 20.66
C ASP A 225 6.69 19.97 21.19
N SER A 226 7.47 19.15 20.53
CA SER A 226 7.56 17.71 20.78
C SER A 226 8.96 17.21 20.42
N ASP A 227 9.34 16.05 20.97
CA ASP A 227 10.58 15.31 20.70
C ASP A 227 10.63 14.65 19.33
N VAL A 228 9.51 14.67 18.57
CA VAL A 228 9.41 14.16 17.20
C VAL A 228 9.46 15.32 16.22
N LEU A 229 10.36 15.27 15.24
CA LEU A 229 10.47 16.27 14.19
C LEU A 229 9.56 15.91 13.02
N ILE A 230 8.62 16.80 12.67
CA ILE A 230 7.90 16.74 11.41
C ILE A 230 8.47 17.80 10.49
N TRP A 231 8.95 17.37 9.30
CA TRP A 231 9.44 18.25 8.26
C TRP A 231 8.56 18.13 7.03
N LYS A 232 7.70 19.11 6.79
CA LYS A 232 6.76 19.14 5.67
C LYS A 232 7.16 20.20 4.67
N ALA A 233 7.42 19.79 3.43
CA ALA A 233 7.83 20.71 2.37
C ALA A 233 7.41 20.21 0.99
N ASP A 234 7.02 21.13 0.12
CA ASP A 234 6.82 20.85 -1.29
C ASP A 234 8.13 20.50 -2.01
N THR A 235 8.00 20.01 -3.23
CA THR A 235 9.13 19.59 -4.04
C THR A 235 10.16 20.69 -4.26
N ARG A 236 9.73 21.90 -4.60
CA ARG A 236 10.65 22.97 -4.97
C ARG A 236 11.29 23.65 -3.78
N THR A 237 10.64 23.68 -2.64
CA THR A 237 11.26 24.09 -1.38
C THR A 237 12.49 23.21 -1.07
N MET A 238 12.38 21.89 -1.29
CA MET A 238 13.48 20.96 -1.02
C MET A 238 14.44 20.79 -2.20
N ASN A 239 13.96 20.96 -3.43
CA ASN A 239 14.74 20.83 -4.66
C ASN A 239 14.31 21.87 -5.71
N PRO A 240 14.82 23.08 -5.67
CA PRO A 240 14.47 24.14 -6.61
C PRO A 240 14.88 23.85 -8.07
N SER A 241 15.72 22.84 -8.32
CA SER A 241 16.12 22.45 -9.68
C SER A 241 15.01 21.77 -10.49
N VAL A 242 13.93 21.32 -9.84
CA VAL A 242 12.78 20.75 -10.53
C VAL A 242 12.05 21.84 -11.31
N PRO A 243 11.90 21.70 -12.65
CA PRO A 243 11.24 22.72 -13.48
C PRO A 243 9.77 22.93 -13.07
N GLN A 244 9.37 24.20 -12.89
CA GLN A 244 8.00 24.56 -12.50
C GLN A 244 6.98 24.03 -13.52
N ALA A 245 7.30 24.08 -14.82
CA ALA A 245 6.40 23.61 -15.88
C ALA A 245 5.99 22.13 -15.77
N ILE A 246 6.83 21.28 -15.15
CA ILE A 246 6.46 19.88 -14.89
C ILE A 246 5.37 19.79 -13.80
N ILE A 247 5.53 20.62 -12.78
CA ILE A 247 4.56 20.69 -11.66
C ILE A 247 3.25 21.29 -12.14
N ASP A 248 3.31 22.39 -12.92
CA ASP A 248 2.13 23.06 -13.47
C ASP A 248 1.28 22.09 -14.33
N ARG A 249 1.96 21.34 -15.23
CA ARG A 249 1.28 20.30 -16.02
C ARG A 249 0.64 19.22 -15.16
N ALA A 250 1.30 18.76 -14.11
CA ALA A 250 0.72 17.77 -13.20
C ALA A 250 -0.54 18.31 -12.49
N TYR A 251 -0.53 19.61 -12.14
CA TYR A 251 -1.70 20.28 -11.58
C TYR A 251 -2.84 20.48 -12.61
N GLU A 252 -2.51 20.65 -13.89
CA GLU A 252 -3.51 20.70 -14.96
C GLU A 252 -4.16 19.33 -15.17
N ASP A 253 -3.37 18.25 -15.16
CA ASP A 253 -3.83 16.88 -15.38
C ASP A 253 -4.66 16.35 -14.21
N ASP A 254 -4.12 16.36 -12.99
CA ASP A 254 -4.78 15.91 -11.74
C ASP A 254 -4.32 16.76 -10.54
N PRO A 255 -5.04 17.84 -10.21
CA PRO A 255 -4.68 18.72 -9.09
C PRO A 255 -4.63 18.04 -7.73
N ALA A 256 -5.48 17.02 -7.49
CA ALA A 256 -5.49 16.32 -6.21
C ALA A 256 -4.23 15.46 -6.05
N SER A 257 -3.85 14.74 -7.10
CA SER A 257 -2.61 13.96 -7.13
C SER A 257 -1.38 14.87 -7.09
N ALA A 258 -1.35 15.93 -7.90
CA ALA A 258 -0.24 16.88 -7.96
C ALA A 258 -0.02 17.60 -6.61
N SER A 259 -1.10 17.97 -5.92
CA SER A 259 -1.04 18.57 -4.58
C SER A 259 -0.38 17.63 -3.56
N ALA A 260 -0.63 16.34 -3.65
CA ALA A 260 0.02 15.36 -2.79
C ALA A 260 1.47 15.10 -3.24
N GLU A 261 1.67 14.81 -4.52
CA GLU A 261 2.97 14.39 -5.04
C GLU A 261 4.02 15.50 -5.01
N TYR A 262 3.64 16.72 -5.38
CA TYR A 262 4.56 17.86 -5.46
C TYR A 262 4.34 18.89 -4.37
N GLY A 263 3.09 19.12 -3.95
CA GLY A 263 2.73 20.12 -2.96
C GLY A 263 2.79 19.61 -1.51
N ALA A 264 3.16 18.36 -1.27
CA ALA A 264 3.25 17.73 0.05
C ALA A 264 1.96 17.86 0.88
N GLN A 265 0.77 17.78 0.24
CA GLN A 265 -0.52 17.82 0.91
C GLN A 265 -1.14 16.41 0.97
N PHE A 266 -1.70 16.06 2.13
CA PHE A 266 -2.47 14.80 2.24
C PHE A 266 -3.78 14.91 1.48
N ARG A 267 -4.10 13.92 0.66
CA ARG A 267 -5.32 13.88 -0.15
C ARG A 267 -6.56 13.80 0.74
N ALA A 268 -7.52 14.68 0.47
CA ALA A 268 -8.82 14.68 1.15
C ALA A 268 -9.91 13.96 0.33
N ASP A 269 -9.62 13.67 -0.93
CA ASP A 269 -10.53 13.03 -1.89
C ASP A 269 -10.41 11.49 -1.89
N VAL A 270 -9.54 10.93 -1.04
CA VAL A 270 -9.33 9.49 -0.89
C VAL A 270 -9.72 9.07 0.52
N GLU A 271 -10.70 8.18 0.61
CA GLU A 271 -11.23 7.64 1.87
C GLU A 271 -11.15 6.11 1.88
N SER A 272 -10.99 5.50 3.05
CA SER A 272 -11.19 4.06 3.22
C SER A 272 -12.62 3.69 2.86
N PHE A 273 -12.80 2.67 2.02
CA PHE A 273 -14.11 2.31 1.53
C PHE A 273 -14.88 1.39 2.49
N ILE A 274 -14.23 0.38 3.06
CA ILE A 274 -14.82 -0.55 4.03
C ILE A 274 -13.95 -0.60 5.28
N SER A 275 -14.54 -0.50 6.47
CA SER A 275 -13.77 -0.63 7.72
C SER A 275 -13.34 -2.07 7.96
N ARG A 276 -12.14 -2.26 8.52
CA ARG A 276 -11.62 -3.59 8.87
C ARG A 276 -12.51 -4.33 9.85
N ASP A 277 -13.09 -3.62 10.81
CA ASP A 277 -13.98 -4.22 11.82
C ASP A 277 -15.27 -4.77 11.19
N ALA A 278 -15.83 -4.05 10.19
CA ALA A 278 -17.01 -4.52 9.47
C ALA A 278 -16.71 -5.80 8.68
N ILE A 279 -15.52 -5.86 8.02
CA ILE A 279 -15.09 -7.06 7.30
C ILE A 279 -14.86 -8.21 8.27
N ALA A 280 -14.12 -7.98 9.37
CA ALA A 280 -13.84 -9.01 10.38
C ALA A 280 -15.11 -9.59 11.01
N ALA A 281 -16.14 -8.77 11.18
CA ALA A 281 -17.45 -9.22 11.69
C ALA A 281 -18.21 -10.15 10.72
N CYS A 282 -17.77 -10.25 9.47
CA CYS A 282 -18.32 -11.12 8.43
C CYS A 282 -17.47 -12.36 8.16
N VAL A 283 -16.33 -12.54 8.84
CA VAL A 283 -15.42 -13.67 8.61
C VAL A 283 -15.76 -14.84 9.52
N SER A 284 -15.99 -16.01 8.95
CA SER A 284 -16.08 -17.28 9.68
C SER A 284 -14.69 -17.77 10.03
N VAL A 285 -14.25 -17.50 11.27
CA VAL A 285 -12.89 -17.79 11.76
C VAL A 285 -12.55 -19.28 11.60
N ASN A 286 -11.34 -19.58 11.09
CA ASN A 286 -10.82 -20.91 10.78
C ASN A 286 -11.57 -21.68 9.66
N VAL A 287 -12.53 -21.09 8.97
CA VAL A 287 -13.18 -21.67 7.80
C VAL A 287 -12.49 -21.19 6.54
N ARG A 288 -11.61 -22.00 5.97
CA ARG A 288 -10.86 -21.63 4.74
C ARG A 288 -11.58 -21.97 3.45
N GLU A 289 -12.43 -22.99 3.50
CA GLU A 289 -13.24 -23.46 2.38
C GLU A 289 -14.44 -24.25 2.93
N ARG A 290 -15.58 -24.18 2.25
CA ARG A 290 -16.79 -24.97 2.55
C ARG A 290 -16.99 -26.00 1.43
N PRO A 291 -17.13 -27.28 1.73
CA PRO A 291 -17.38 -28.31 0.72
C PRO A 291 -18.75 -28.09 0.05
N PRO A 292 -18.90 -28.49 -1.22
CA PRO A 292 -20.16 -28.35 -1.93
C PRO A 292 -21.29 -29.17 -1.27
N LEU A 293 -22.42 -28.55 -1.05
CA LEU A 293 -23.62 -29.18 -0.46
C LEU A 293 -24.53 -29.78 -1.55
N PRO A 294 -25.23 -30.89 -1.27
CA PRO A 294 -26.27 -31.40 -2.15
C PRO A 294 -27.38 -30.35 -2.34
N ASN A 295 -27.89 -30.25 -3.55
CA ASN A 295 -29.05 -29.38 -3.89
C ASN A 295 -28.83 -27.87 -3.66
N MET A 296 -27.58 -27.42 -3.50
CA MET A 296 -27.24 -26.02 -3.43
C MET A 296 -26.89 -25.47 -4.81
N ALA A 297 -27.39 -24.28 -5.12
CA ALA A 297 -27.04 -23.56 -6.36
C ALA A 297 -25.88 -22.62 -6.09
N TYR A 298 -24.77 -22.82 -6.80
CA TYR A 298 -23.56 -22.01 -6.68
C TYR A 298 -23.43 -21.05 -7.87
N ARG A 299 -22.79 -19.92 -7.62
CA ARG A 299 -22.33 -18.97 -8.64
C ARG A 299 -20.85 -18.73 -8.43
N ALA A 300 -20.17 -18.36 -9.50
CA ALA A 300 -18.74 -18.04 -9.43
C ALA A 300 -18.41 -16.80 -10.25
N PHE A 301 -17.40 -16.09 -9.78
CA PHE A 301 -16.81 -14.97 -10.49
C PHE A 301 -15.30 -15.15 -10.59
N ILE A 302 -14.73 -14.74 -11.72
CA ILE A 302 -13.30 -14.82 -11.99
C ILE A 302 -12.74 -13.45 -12.29
N ASP A 303 -11.60 -13.16 -11.69
CA ASP A 303 -10.72 -12.07 -12.10
C ASP A 303 -9.59 -12.65 -12.95
N PRO A 304 -9.67 -12.53 -14.29
CA PRO A 304 -8.71 -13.14 -15.19
C PRO A 304 -7.43 -12.31 -15.31
N SER A 305 -6.28 -12.99 -15.41
CA SER A 305 -4.98 -12.36 -15.60
C SER A 305 -4.15 -13.07 -16.67
N GLY A 306 -3.22 -12.33 -17.26
CA GLY A 306 -2.26 -12.84 -18.25
C GLY A 306 -1.08 -13.63 -17.67
N GLY A 307 -0.98 -13.77 -16.34
CA GLY A 307 0.01 -14.59 -15.64
C GLY A 307 1.41 -13.99 -15.53
N ARG A 308 1.60 -12.70 -15.82
CA ARG A 308 2.91 -12.04 -15.72
C ARG A 308 3.05 -11.16 -14.47
N SER A 309 2.04 -10.35 -14.16
CA SER A 309 2.09 -9.32 -13.10
C SER A 309 1.05 -9.59 -12.02
N ASP A 310 -0.18 -9.92 -12.42
CA ASP A 310 -1.32 -9.99 -11.52
C ASP A 310 -1.75 -11.44 -11.31
N SER A 311 -2.32 -11.75 -10.17
CA SER A 311 -2.89 -13.06 -9.86
C SER A 311 -4.15 -13.30 -10.69
N MET A 312 -4.42 -14.58 -11.00
CA MET A 312 -5.71 -15.00 -11.51
C MET A 312 -6.51 -15.59 -10.35
N THR A 313 -7.75 -15.13 -10.14
CA THR A 313 -8.54 -15.52 -8.97
C THR A 313 -9.94 -15.97 -9.35
N VAL A 314 -10.47 -16.93 -8.59
CA VAL A 314 -11.87 -17.35 -8.68
C VAL A 314 -12.47 -17.39 -7.27
N ALA A 315 -13.71 -16.91 -7.15
CA ALA A 315 -14.52 -17.06 -5.96
C ALA A 315 -15.83 -17.78 -6.30
N ILE A 316 -16.24 -18.68 -5.41
CA ILE A 316 -17.51 -19.44 -5.50
C ILE A 316 -18.36 -19.08 -4.30
N ALA A 317 -19.64 -18.85 -4.53
CA ALA A 317 -20.58 -18.44 -3.50
C ALA A 317 -21.95 -19.09 -3.71
N HIS A 318 -22.68 -19.24 -2.59
CA HIS A 318 -24.10 -19.59 -2.60
C HIS A 318 -24.91 -18.64 -1.74
N ARG A 319 -26.23 -18.74 -1.83
CA ARG A 319 -27.13 -17.95 -1.00
C ARG A 319 -27.78 -18.83 0.07
N ASP A 320 -27.62 -18.44 1.33
CA ASP A 320 -28.34 -19.05 2.46
C ASP A 320 -29.32 -18.01 3.04
N GLY A 321 -30.59 -18.17 2.70
CA GLY A 321 -31.62 -17.20 3.06
C GLY A 321 -31.32 -15.80 2.51
N LYS A 322 -30.99 -14.84 3.40
CA LYS A 322 -30.59 -13.48 3.03
C LYS A 322 -29.07 -13.29 2.98
N VAL A 323 -28.29 -14.25 3.44
CA VAL A 323 -26.83 -14.17 3.55
C VAL A 323 -26.19 -14.68 2.27
N SER A 324 -25.22 -13.95 1.76
CA SER A 324 -24.31 -14.37 0.69
C SER A 324 -23.12 -15.08 1.32
N VAL A 325 -22.94 -16.35 1.05
CA VAL A 325 -21.89 -17.19 1.65
C VAL A 325 -20.81 -17.46 0.62
N ILE A 326 -19.57 -17.13 0.93
CA ILE A 326 -18.41 -17.49 0.13
C ILE A 326 -17.95 -18.89 0.51
N ASP A 327 -17.91 -19.79 -0.45
CA ASP A 327 -17.57 -21.19 -0.24
C ASP A 327 -16.11 -21.50 -0.50
N ALA A 328 -15.58 -21.00 -1.62
CA ALA A 328 -14.20 -21.27 -2.01
C ALA A 328 -13.58 -20.06 -2.70
N ILE A 329 -12.28 -19.88 -2.47
CA ILE A 329 -11.42 -18.92 -3.15
C ILE A 329 -10.19 -19.67 -3.64
N ARG A 330 -9.77 -19.42 -4.88
CA ARG A 330 -8.46 -19.87 -5.41
C ARG A 330 -7.74 -18.70 -6.06
N GLU A 331 -6.47 -18.59 -5.73
CA GLU A 331 -5.55 -17.61 -6.29
C GLU A 331 -4.38 -18.37 -6.94
N ILE A 332 -4.07 -18.07 -8.20
CA ILE A 332 -2.85 -18.51 -8.85
C ILE A 332 -1.98 -17.30 -9.09
N ARG A 333 -0.81 -17.27 -8.44
CA ARG A 333 0.12 -16.15 -8.48
C ARG A 333 1.08 -16.25 -9.67
N PRO A 334 1.46 -15.10 -10.26
CA PRO A 334 2.45 -15.10 -11.33
C PRO A 334 3.85 -15.55 -10.81
N PRO A 335 4.70 -16.15 -11.70
CA PRO A 335 4.40 -16.43 -13.10
C PRO A 335 3.65 -17.76 -13.28
N PHE A 336 2.60 -17.78 -14.13
CA PHE A 336 1.86 -18.99 -14.44
C PHE A 336 1.43 -19.05 -15.92
N SER A 337 1.08 -20.26 -16.40
CA SER A 337 0.41 -20.44 -17.68
C SER A 337 -1.09 -20.20 -17.52
N PRO A 338 -1.69 -19.21 -18.23
CA PRO A 338 -3.11 -18.95 -18.15
C PRO A 338 -3.99 -20.16 -18.50
N GLU A 339 -3.57 -21.01 -19.45
CA GLU A 339 -4.30 -22.23 -19.79
C GLU A 339 -4.31 -23.24 -18.64
N SER A 340 -3.17 -23.41 -17.95
CA SER A 340 -3.07 -24.28 -16.78
C SER A 340 -3.96 -23.79 -15.64
N ALA A 341 -3.98 -22.48 -15.41
CA ALA A 341 -4.82 -21.84 -14.40
C ALA A 341 -6.32 -22.05 -14.67
N VAL A 342 -6.74 -21.89 -15.93
CA VAL A 342 -8.12 -22.16 -16.34
C VAL A 342 -8.47 -23.65 -16.15
N GLY A 343 -7.55 -24.57 -16.41
CA GLY A 343 -7.76 -26.00 -16.17
C GLY A 343 -8.01 -26.33 -14.70
N GLU A 344 -7.21 -25.75 -13.79
CA GLU A 344 -7.38 -25.91 -12.35
C GLU A 344 -8.72 -25.31 -11.87
N PHE A 345 -9.04 -24.08 -12.30
CA PHE A 345 -10.31 -23.45 -11.95
C PHE A 345 -11.52 -24.21 -12.50
N ALA A 346 -11.43 -24.74 -13.71
CA ALA A 346 -12.49 -25.55 -14.29
C ALA A 346 -12.78 -26.81 -13.47
N GLN A 347 -11.75 -27.44 -12.91
CA GLN A 347 -11.93 -28.59 -12.03
C GLN A 347 -12.62 -28.21 -10.73
N LEU A 348 -12.22 -27.11 -10.10
CA LEU A 348 -12.88 -26.58 -8.90
C LEU A 348 -14.36 -26.26 -9.19
N LEU A 349 -14.65 -25.55 -10.28
CA LEU A 349 -16.01 -25.18 -10.67
C LEU A 349 -16.90 -26.41 -10.89
N LYS A 350 -16.37 -27.45 -11.53
CA LYS A 350 -17.10 -28.72 -11.72
C LYS A 350 -17.43 -29.41 -10.40
N ASN A 351 -16.53 -29.36 -9.40
CA ASN A 351 -16.79 -29.92 -8.08
C ASN A 351 -18.00 -29.24 -7.42
N TYR A 352 -18.17 -27.93 -7.61
CA TYR A 352 -19.32 -27.17 -7.14
C TYR A 352 -20.51 -27.17 -8.13
N ARG A 353 -20.43 -27.95 -9.22
CA ARG A 353 -21.45 -28.02 -10.27
C ARG A 353 -21.75 -26.70 -10.95
N VAL A 354 -20.76 -25.83 -11.02
CA VAL A 354 -20.85 -24.54 -11.71
C VAL A 354 -20.44 -24.73 -13.16
N ASN A 355 -21.35 -24.52 -14.09
CA ASN A 355 -21.12 -24.60 -15.53
C ASN A 355 -21.23 -23.25 -16.24
N ARG A 356 -21.58 -22.18 -15.51
CA ARG A 356 -21.65 -20.80 -15.98
C ARG A 356 -21.00 -19.89 -14.95
N ILE A 357 -20.13 -19.00 -15.40
CA ILE A 357 -19.37 -18.07 -14.57
C ILE A 357 -19.45 -16.66 -15.14
N GLN A 358 -19.26 -15.68 -14.27
CA GLN A 358 -19.02 -14.29 -14.67
C GLN A 358 -17.57 -13.91 -14.40
N GLY A 359 -17.07 -12.91 -15.08
CA GLY A 359 -15.73 -12.37 -14.85
C GLY A 359 -15.53 -11.03 -15.54
N ASP A 360 -14.42 -10.37 -15.20
CA ASP A 360 -14.08 -9.07 -15.77
C ASP A 360 -13.85 -9.14 -17.28
N ARG A 361 -14.05 -8.01 -17.96
CA ARG A 361 -13.79 -7.84 -19.40
C ARG A 361 -12.29 -7.73 -19.69
N TYR A 362 -11.55 -8.75 -19.35
CA TYR A 362 -10.10 -8.80 -19.54
C TYR A 362 -9.74 -9.71 -20.73
N GLY A 363 -8.77 -9.29 -21.53
CA GLY A 363 -8.19 -10.15 -22.59
C GLY A 363 -9.12 -10.53 -23.75
N GLY A 364 -10.25 -9.83 -23.92
CA GLY A 364 -11.18 -10.05 -25.02
C GLY A 364 -11.85 -11.42 -25.00
N GLU A 365 -11.78 -12.18 -26.09
CA GLU A 365 -12.43 -13.50 -26.24
C GLU A 365 -11.62 -14.65 -25.61
N TRP A 366 -10.36 -14.41 -25.24
CA TRP A 366 -9.47 -15.48 -24.76
C TRP A 366 -10.03 -16.25 -23.54
N PRO A 367 -10.50 -15.62 -22.44
CA PRO A 367 -11.05 -16.36 -21.31
C PRO A 367 -12.29 -17.18 -21.70
N VAL A 368 -13.14 -16.59 -22.54
CA VAL A 368 -14.36 -17.24 -23.05
C VAL A 368 -14.03 -18.55 -23.77
N GLU A 369 -13.03 -18.51 -24.65
CA GLU A 369 -12.62 -19.70 -25.42
C GLU A 369 -12.00 -20.77 -24.50
N GLN A 370 -11.15 -20.38 -23.56
CA GLN A 370 -10.48 -21.34 -22.68
C GLN A 370 -11.48 -22.05 -21.77
N PHE A 371 -12.38 -21.32 -21.10
CA PHE A 371 -13.40 -21.93 -20.24
C PHE A 371 -14.38 -22.80 -21.04
N ARG A 372 -14.73 -22.40 -22.27
CA ARG A 372 -15.56 -23.20 -23.18
C ARG A 372 -14.94 -24.57 -23.50
N LYS A 373 -13.61 -24.69 -23.65
CA LYS A 373 -12.92 -25.96 -23.83
C LYS A 373 -13.16 -26.97 -22.69
N HIS A 374 -13.43 -26.43 -21.49
CA HIS A 374 -13.73 -27.21 -20.30
C HIS A 374 -15.23 -27.39 -20.04
N GLY A 375 -16.09 -26.93 -20.95
CA GLY A 375 -17.55 -27.02 -20.82
C GLY A 375 -18.17 -26.00 -19.88
N ILE A 376 -17.49 -24.88 -19.63
CA ILE A 376 -17.94 -23.79 -18.77
C ILE A 376 -18.23 -22.55 -19.61
N ALA A 377 -19.43 -21.98 -19.49
CA ALA A 377 -19.81 -20.74 -20.14
C ALA A 377 -19.24 -19.56 -19.35
N TYR A 378 -18.45 -18.71 -20.00
CA TYR A 378 -17.92 -17.47 -19.43
C TYR A 378 -18.73 -16.28 -19.96
N GLU A 379 -19.23 -15.45 -19.08
CA GLU A 379 -19.97 -14.23 -19.38
C GLU A 379 -19.22 -13.03 -18.81
N ALA A 380 -19.02 -12.01 -19.64
CA ALA A 380 -18.42 -10.77 -19.15
C ALA A 380 -19.37 -10.08 -18.16
N ALA A 381 -18.82 -9.65 -17.02
CA ALA A 381 -19.59 -8.94 -16.02
C ALA A 381 -20.27 -7.69 -16.66
N PRO A 382 -21.56 -7.49 -16.40
CA PRO A 382 -22.30 -6.34 -16.96
C PRO A 382 -21.87 -5.02 -16.33
N ARG A 383 -21.24 -5.07 -15.15
CA ARG A 383 -20.88 -3.91 -14.33
C ARG A 383 -19.37 -3.90 -14.03
N PRO A 384 -18.76 -2.71 -13.95
CA PRO A 384 -17.34 -2.58 -13.60
C PRO A 384 -17.09 -2.93 -12.11
N LYS A 385 -15.85 -3.30 -11.77
CA LYS A 385 -15.44 -3.68 -10.41
C LYS A 385 -15.84 -2.67 -9.33
N SER A 386 -15.74 -1.37 -9.62
CA SER A 386 -16.13 -0.30 -8.69
C SER A 386 -17.62 -0.37 -8.28
N ASP A 387 -18.50 -0.81 -9.18
CA ASP A 387 -19.91 -1.01 -8.87
C ASP A 387 -20.13 -2.29 -8.04
N LEU A 388 -19.36 -3.36 -8.30
CA LEU A 388 -19.39 -4.60 -7.50
C LEU A 388 -19.00 -4.32 -6.05
N TYR A 389 -17.96 -3.50 -5.82
CA TYR A 389 -17.57 -3.07 -4.47
C TYR A 389 -18.66 -2.24 -3.79
N ARG A 390 -19.29 -1.32 -4.55
CA ARG A 390 -20.38 -0.49 -4.02
C ARG A 390 -21.57 -1.33 -3.54
N ASP A 391 -21.88 -2.41 -4.24
CA ASP A 391 -22.96 -3.34 -3.87
C ASP A 391 -22.59 -4.20 -2.67
N LEU A 392 -21.31 -4.56 -2.51
CA LEU A 392 -20.81 -5.34 -1.38
C LEU A 392 -20.91 -4.56 -0.06
N LEU A 393 -20.66 -3.26 -0.05
CA LEU A 393 -20.57 -2.43 1.16
C LEU A 393 -21.80 -2.55 2.08
N PRO A 394 -23.05 -2.35 1.60
CA PRO A 394 -24.23 -2.49 2.47
C PRO A 394 -24.42 -3.91 3.00
N LEU A 395 -24.00 -4.93 2.27
CA LEU A 395 -24.09 -6.32 2.70
C LEU A 395 -23.11 -6.61 3.84
N VAL A 396 -21.87 -6.11 3.73
CA VAL A 396 -20.86 -6.21 4.80
C VAL A 396 -21.33 -5.45 6.05
N ASN A 397 -21.76 -4.20 5.91
CA ASN A 397 -22.24 -3.39 7.03
C ASN A 397 -23.45 -4.00 7.74
N SER A 398 -24.30 -4.72 7.01
CA SER A 398 -25.48 -5.40 7.55
C SER A 398 -25.20 -6.85 7.98
N LYS A 399 -23.95 -7.32 7.88
CA LYS A 399 -23.55 -8.72 8.13
C LYS A 399 -24.36 -9.75 7.33
N LEU A 400 -24.68 -9.39 6.09
CA LEU A 400 -25.38 -10.24 5.13
C LEU A 400 -24.42 -10.94 4.15
N VAL A 401 -23.13 -10.97 4.50
CA VAL A 401 -22.07 -11.74 3.83
C VAL A 401 -21.36 -12.59 4.87
N ASP A 402 -21.11 -13.85 4.53
CA ASP A 402 -20.27 -14.76 5.31
C ASP A 402 -19.02 -15.11 4.49
N LEU A 403 -17.87 -14.61 4.95
CA LEU A 403 -16.58 -14.72 4.28
C LEU A 403 -15.78 -15.89 4.86
N VAL A 404 -15.03 -16.58 4.02
CA VAL A 404 -14.01 -17.53 4.49
C VAL A 404 -12.84 -16.81 5.14
N ASP A 405 -12.17 -17.48 6.09
CA ASP A 405 -10.96 -16.97 6.76
C ASP A 405 -9.76 -16.96 5.80
N HIS A 406 -9.68 -15.89 5.02
CA HIS A 406 -8.62 -15.68 4.05
C HIS A 406 -7.91 -14.35 4.30
N PRO A 407 -6.69 -14.35 4.89
CA PRO A 407 -6.00 -13.11 5.31
C PRO A 407 -5.86 -12.07 4.22
N LYS A 408 -5.51 -12.48 2.98
CA LYS A 408 -5.41 -11.57 1.85
C LYS A 408 -6.75 -10.91 1.48
N LEU A 409 -7.87 -11.65 1.54
CA LEU A 409 -9.19 -11.08 1.26
C LEU A 409 -9.50 -9.93 2.21
N VAL A 410 -9.28 -10.15 3.51
CA VAL A 410 -9.53 -9.13 4.54
C VAL A 410 -8.68 -7.89 4.28
N ASN A 411 -7.39 -8.08 3.94
CA ASN A 411 -6.48 -6.98 3.66
C ASN A 411 -6.86 -6.24 2.37
N GLN A 412 -7.18 -6.95 1.29
CA GLN A 412 -7.59 -6.33 0.02
C GLN A 412 -8.88 -5.52 0.17
N LEU A 413 -9.91 -6.07 0.85
CA LEU A 413 -11.15 -5.34 1.11
C LEU A 413 -10.91 -4.10 1.99
N ALA A 414 -10.07 -4.20 3.03
CA ALA A 414 -9.76 -3.09 3.92
C ALA A 414 -8.90 -2.00 3.24
N SER A 415 -8.14 -2.36 2.19
CA SER A 415 -7.30 -1.44 1.42
C SER A 415 -8.04 -0.74 0.28
N LEU A 416 -9.29 -1.08 0.01
CA LEU A 416 -10.09 -0.40 -1.00
C LEU A 416 -10.30 1.07 -0.63
N GLU A 417 -10.18 1.92 -1.65
CA GLU A 417 -10.29 3.36 -1.55
C GLU A 417 -11.47 3.87 -2.36
N ARG A 418 -12.24 4.77 -1.74
CA ARG A 418 -13.18 5.61 -2.46
C ARG A 418 -12.44 6.87 -2.91
N ARG A 419 -12.46 7.15 -4.19
CA ARG A 419 -11.92 8.36 -4.79
C ARG A 419 -13.06 9.16 -5.38
N THR A 420 -13.29 10.35 -4.84
CA THR A 420 -14.35 11.26 -5.31
C THR A 420 -13.85 12.04 -6.52
N ALA A 421 -14.40 11.77 -7.69
CA ALA A 421 -14.08 12.51 -8.91
C ALA A 421 -14.81 13.86 -8.97
N ARG A 422 -14.20 14.87 -9.60
CA ARG A 422 -14.81 16.20 -9.82
C ARG A 422 -16.17 16.18 -10.51
N GLY A 423 -16.50 15.11 -11.23
CA GLY A 423 -17.81 14.90 -11.90
C GLY A 423 -18.88 14.26 -11.02
N GLY A 424 -18.65 14.05 -9.72
CA GLY A 424 -19.60 13.50 -8.75
C GLY A 424 -19.82 11.99 -8.82
N ARG A 425 -19.11 11.25 -9.68
CA ARG A 425 -19.13 9.78 -9.69
C ARG A 425 -17.92 9.23 -8.97
N ASP A 426 -18.15 8.63 -7.83
CA ASP A 426 -17.09 7.98 -7.04
C ASP A 426 -16.53 6.76 -7.78
N SER A 427 -15.21 6.60 -7.74
CA SER A 427 -14.50 5.42 -8.15
C SER A 427 -13.99 4.67 -6.91
N ILE A 428 -14.15 3.35 -6.91
CA ILE A 428 -13.63 2.48 -5.84
C ILE A 428 -12.59 1.57 -6.48
N ASP A 429 -11.38 1.56 -5.92
CA ASP A 429 -10.23 0.83 -6.43
C ASP A 429 -9.25 0.55 -5.29
N HIS A 430 -8.24 -0.29 -5.54
CA HIS A 430 -7.13 -0.48 -4.60
C HIS A 430 -6.21 0.74 -4.49
N ALA A 431 -5.45 0.84 -3.40
CA ALA A 431 -4.38 1.83 -3.25
C ALA A 431 -3.27 1.62 -4.28
N PRO A 432 -2.52 2.67 -4.67
CA PRO A 432 -1.37 2.53 -5.56
C PRO A 432 -0.36 1.50 -5.04
N GLY A 433 0.00 0.53 -5.90
CA GLY A 433 0.93 -0.55 -5.56
C GLY A 433 0.32 -1.72 -4.77
N ALA A 434 -0.98 -1.68 -4.47
CA ALA A 434 -1.73 -2.80 -3.92
C ALA A 434 -2.44 -3.61 -5.02
N HIS A 435 -3.00 -4.75 -4.64
CA HIS A 435 -3.79 -5.63 -5.51
C HIS A 435 -5.18 -5.82 -4.92
N ASP A 436 -6.17 -6.12 -5.77
CA ASP A 436 -7.56 -6.36 -5.36
C ASP A 436 -8.20 -7.60 -6.03
N ASP A 437 -7.37 -8.46 -6.65
CA ASP A 437 -7.83 -9.61 -7.45
C ASP A 437 -8.81 -10.53 -6.68
N ILE A 438 -8.50 -10.85 -5.41
CA ILE A 438 -9.37 -11.68 -4.57
C ILE A 438 -10.63 -10.90 -4.15
N ALA A 439 -10.49 -9.63 -3.78
CA ALA A 439 -11.61 -8.78 -3.40
C ALA A 439 -12.57 -8.60 -4.57
N ASN A 440 -12.05 -8.45 -5.79
CA ASN A 440 -12.83 -8.36 -7.03
C ASN A 440 -13.59 -9.66 -7.29
N ALA A 441 -12.92 -10.81 -7.26
CA ALA A 441 -13.55 -12.10 -7.46
C ALA A 441 -14.67 -12.37 -6.44
N VAL A 442 -14.43 -12.07 -5.15
CA VAL A 442 -15.42 -12.23 -4.07
C VAL A 442 -16.61 -11.28 -4.25
N SER A 443 -16.35 -10.01 -4.56
CA SER A 443 -17.41 -9.02 -4.77
C SER A 443 -18.28 -9.38 -5.98
N GLY A 444 -17.66 -9.89 -7.06
CA GLY A 444 -18.37 -10.39 -8.22
C GLY A 444 -19.22 -11.62 -7.92
N ALA A 445 -18.71 -12.58 -7.14
CA ALA A 445 -19.45 -13.76 -6.72
C ALA A 445 -20.66 -13.41 -5.83
N VAL A 446 -20.49 -12.49 -4.88
CA VAL A 446 -21.58 -11.94 -4.04
C VAL A 446 -22.61 -11.23 -4.93
N GLY A 447 -22.19 -10.40 -5.87
CA GLY A 447 -23.06 -9.73 -6.83
C GLY A 447 -23.90 -10.70 -7.66
N ALA A 448 -23.28 -11.79 -8.12
CA ALA A 448 -23.94 -12.82 -8.93
C ALA A 448 -25.05 -13.60 -8.18
N ILE A 449 -25.01 -13.67 -6.85
CA ILE A 449 -26.03 -14.37 -6.03
C ILE A 449 -27.02 -13.42 -5.35
N SER A 450 -26.67 -12.14 -5.16
CA SER A 450 -27.55 -11.19 -4.43
C SER A 450 -28.70 -10.66 -5.27
N GLY A 451 -28.69 -10.85 -6.59
CA GLY A 451 -29.72 -10.37 -7.51
C GLY A 451 -29.78 -8.84 -7.63
N ILE A 452 -28.78 -8.12 -7.13
CA ILE A 452 -28.65 -6.67 -7.24
C ILE A 452 -28.07 -6.36 -8.63
N GLY A 453 -28.86 -6.44 -9.68
CA GLY A 453 -28.43 -6.08 -11.02
C GLY A 453 -29.07 -6.82 -12.19
N ALA A 454 -29.91 -7.78 -11.94
CA ALA A 454 -30.82 -8.35 -12.93
C ALA A 454 -32.18 -8.55 -12.25
N PHE A 455 -33.10 -7.63 -12.52
CA PHE A 455 -34.48 -8.03 -12.59
C PHE A 455 -34.53 -8.93 -13.80
N ASP A 456 -34.24 -10.23 -13.61
CA ASP A 456 -34.62 -11.26 -14.56
C ASP A 456 -36.15 -11.28 -14.58
N PHE A 457 -36.71 -10.61 -15.56
CA PHE A 457 -38.07 -10.77 -16.01
C PHE A 457 -38.22 -12.14 -16.74
N GLU A 458 -37.57 -13.18 -16.24
CA GLU A 458 -37.87 -14.58 -16.56
C GLU A 458 -38.60 -15.21 -15.38
N PHE A 459 -39.72 -14.61 -15.04
CA PHE A 459 -40.67 -15.24 -14.14
C PHE A 459 -41.90 -15.67 -14.96
N TRP A 460 -42.01 -17.00 -15.07
CA TRP A 460 -43.26 -17.69 -15.41
C TRP A 460 -43.63 -17.77 -16.89
N HIS A 461 -43.00 -18.63 -17.61
CA HIS A 461 -43.71 -19.50 -18.54
C HIS A 461 -43.79 -20.92 -17.94
N ASP A 462 -44.62 -21.08 -16.93
CA ASP A 462 -45.26 -22.36 -16.69
C ASP A 462 -46.58 -22.32 -17.47
N ASP A 463 -46.60 -22.98 -18.61
CA ASP A 463 -47.73 -23.07 -19.55
C ASP A 463 -48.91 -23.86 -19.02
N ARG A 464 -49.23 -23.76 -17.73
CA ARG A 464 -50.47 -24.32 -17.15
C ARG A 464 -51.11 -23.36 -16.15
N ALA A 465 -52.21 -22.78 -16.62
CA ALA A 465 -53.21 -22.05 -15.86
C ALA A 465 -53.01 -20.53 -15.66
N TRP A 466 -53.38 -19.73 -16.67
CA TRP A 466 -54.21 -18.58 -16.38
C TRP A 466 -55.10 -18.23 -17.57
N SER A 467 -56.37 -18.58 -17.48
CA SER A 467 -57.45 -18.02 -18.25
C SER A 467 -58.07 -16.87 -17.43
N GLY A 468 -57.43 -15.70 -17.45
CA GLY A 468 -57.93 -14.52 -16.76
C GLY A 468 -57.21 -13.28 -17.28
N GLY A 469 -57.94 -12.31 -17.77
CA GLY A 469 -57.50 -11.14 -18.47
C GLY A 469 -56.50 -10.25 -17.74
N ALA A 470 -55.82 -9.37 -18.47
CA ALA A 470 -54.84 -8.44 -17.97
C ALA A 470 -55.34 -7.59 -16.80
N PRO A 471 -54.51 -7.40 -15.71
CA PRO A 471 -54.91 -6.60 -14.56
C PRO A 471 -55.17 -5.15 -14.93
N SER A 472 -56.19 -4.58 -14.30
CA SER A 472 -56.57 -3.19 -14.51
C SER A 472 -55.56 -2.23 -13.89
N SER A 473 -55.52 -1.00 -14.42
CA SER A 473 -54.62 0.05 -13.94
C SER A 473 -54.72 0.34 -12.43
N ASP A 474 -55.84 0.03 -11.81
CA ASP A 474 -56.09 0.26 -10.39
C ASP A 474 -55.46 -0.84 -9.48
N GLU A 475 -55.32 -2.05 -9.98
CA GLU A 475 -54.65 -3.14 -9.29
C GLU A 475 -53.13 -2.96 -9.27
N LEU A 476 -52.57 -2.38 -10.32
CA LEU A 476 -51.14 -1.99 -10.38
C LEU A 476 -50.82 -0.86 -9.37
N LEU A 477 -51.69 0.11 -9.20
CA LEU A 477 -51.53 1.23 -8.27
C LEU A 477 -51.66 0.77 -6.78
N TRP A 478 -52.42 -0.26 -6.48
CA TRP A 478 -52.49 -0.83 -5.14
C TRP A 478 -51.19 -1.55 -4.75
N PHE A 479 -50.59 -2.26 -5.68
CA PHE A 479 -49.29 -2.95 -5.45
C PHE A 479 -48.15 -1.98 -5.22
N LEU A 480 -48.18 -0.79 -5.82
CA LEU A 480 -47.14 0.25 -5.63
C LEU A 480 -47.32 1.03 -4.31
N ARG A 481 -48.53 1.10 -3.75
CA ARG A 481 -48.82 1.75 -2.46
C ARG A 481 -48.61 0.87 -1.23
N ALA A 482 -48.54 -0.43 -1.37
CA ALA A 482 -48.36 -1.37 -0.26
C ALA A 482 -46.90 -1.62 0.13
N ARG A 483 -45.94 -0.91 -0.50
CA ARG A 483 -44.49 -1.02 -0.25
C ARG A 483 -43.80 0.35 -0.07
N GLY A 484 -44.53 1.32 0.51
CA GLY A 484 -43.98 2.59 1.00
C GLY A 484 -43.67 2.54 2.47
#